data_d5d34e7df628442431aa9eccdc591f22
#
_entry.id   d5d34e7df628442431aa9eccdc591f22
#
_cell.length_a   1.000
_cell.length_b   1.000
_cell.length_c   1.000
_cell.angle_alpha   90.00
_cell.angle_beta   90.00
_cell.angle_gamma   90.00
#
_symmetry.space_group_name_H-M   'P 1'
#
loop_
_entity.id
_entity.type
_entity.pdbx_description
1 polymer ?
#
loop_
_entity_poly.entity_id
_entity_poly.type
_entity_poly.pdbx_seq_one_letter_code
_entity_poly.pdbx_strand_id
1 'polypeptide(L)'
;AYLHGLAGTEPRRIDVLIPADRRIADPADVRVRRSAHVRERTHELLWPWRTTVEHTVFDLAQMDNLDAAIAVIARACSRRLTTPRALRTALASRPRQRHARELWEILAEVEAGRESPLEVRFARDVLAAHGLPPGVAQHSIGTAQRHDVAFPDLRVIVELDGRLGHEGADGRHTDARRDRRASGRGWLTIRATWRDVAGTRCRLAGE
;
A
#
# COMPACT_ATOMS: atom_id res chain seq x y z
N ALA A 1 -3.37 -14.21 -9.37
CA ALA A 1 -3.13 -13.87 -7.95
C ALA A 1 -2.60 -15.07 -7.16
N TYR A 2 -3.34 -16.16 -7.12
CA TYR A 2 -2.94 -17.40 -6.39
C TYR A 2 -1.55 -17.91 -6.81
N LEU A 3 -1.32 -18.06 -8.11
CA LEU A 3 -0.02 -18.52 -8.65
C LEU A 3 1.17 -17.57 -8.41
N HIS A 4 0.92 -16.34 -7.98
CA HIS A 4 1.95 -15.39 -7.55
C HIS A 4 2.06 -15.31 -6.01
N GLY A 5 1.28 -16.11 -5.28
CA GLY A 5 1.21 -16.06 -3.83
C GLY A 5 0.56 -14.77 -3.28
N LEU A 6 -0.13 -13.99 -4.11
CA LEU A 6 -0.85 -12.79 -3.71
C LEU A 6 -2.22 -13.08 -3.09
N ALA A 7 -2.76 -14.26 -3.31
CA ALA A 7 -3.96 -14.78 -2.67
C ALA A 7 -3.65 -16.09 -1.95
N GLY A 8 -4.23 -16.29 -0.77
CA GLY A 8 -3.98 -17.47 0.08
C GLY A 8 -4.78 -18.72 -0.33
N THR A 9 -5.87 -18.53 -1.07
CA THR A 9 -6.78 -19.62 -1.47
C THR A 9 -6.88 -19.71 -2.98
N GLU A 10 -6.99 -20.94 -3.47
CA GLU A 10 -7.26 -21.21 -4.87
C GLU A 10 -8.62 -20.64 -5.27
N PRO A 11 -8.73 -19.94 -6.42
CA PRO A 11 -9.99 -19.36 -6.84
C PRO A 11 -10.95 -20.45 -7.32
N ARG A 12 -12.22 -20.33 -6.96
CA ARG A 12 -13.29 -21.21 -7.50
C ARG A 12 -13.53 -20.99 -8.99
N ARG A 13 -13.18 -19.82 -9.50
CA ARG A 13 -13.33 -19.43 -10.90
C ARG A 13 -12.04 -18.77 -11.40
N ILE A 14 -11.55 -19.26 -12.52
CA ILE A 14 -10.29 -18.76 -13.09
C ILE A 14 -10.58 -17.57 -14.00
N ASP A 15 -9.93 -16.42 -13.74
CA ASP A 15 -9.95 -15.29 -14.67
C ASP A 15 -8.92 -15.50 -15.79
N VAL A 16 -9.37 -15.57 -17.02
CA VAL A 16 -8.55 -15.74 -18.22
C VAL A 16 -8.59 -14.48 -19.07
N LEU A 17 -7.45 -13.95 -19.42
CA LEU A 17 -7.30 -12.79 -20.27
C LEU A 17 -7.05 -13.24 -21.72
N ILE A 18 -7.89 -12.79 -22.66
CA ILE A 18 -7.76 -13.08 -24.08
C ILE A 18 -7.64 -11.80 -24.92
N PRO A 19 -7.11 -11.88 -26.15
CA PRO A 19 -7.11 -10.76 -27.09
C PRO A 19 -8.51 -10.17 -27.31
N ALA A 20 -8.57 -8.85 -27.52
CA ALA A 20 -9.84 -8.14 -27.63
C ALA A 20 -10.68 -8.58 -28.86
N ASP A 21 -10.04 -9.03 -29.92
CA ASP A 21 -10.62 -9.52 -31.16
C ASP A 21 -11.15 -10.94 -31.07
N ARG A 22 -10.75 -11.71 -30.03
CA ARG A 22 -11.23 -13.08 -29.83
C ARG A 22 -12.58 -13.13 -29.11
N ARG A 23 -13.42 -14.04 -29.54
CA ARG A 23 -14.69 -14.35 -28.89
C ARG A 23 -14.73 -15.84 -28.58
N ILE A 24 -14.81 -16.15 -27.30
CA ILE A 24 -15.06 -17.51 -26.79
C ILE A 24 -16.18 -17.44 -25.76
N ALA A 25 -16.95 -18.50 -25.63
CA ALA A 25 -17.93 -18.63 -24.55
C ALA A 25 -17.21 -18.78 -23.21
N ASP A 26 -17.80 -18.28 -22.13
CA ASP A 26 -17.31 -18.49 -20.78
C ASP A 26 -17.62 -19.93 -20.36
N PRO A 27 -16.63 -20.81 -20.14
CA PRO A 27 -16.86 -22.09 -19.47
C PRO A 27 -17.34 -21.88 -18.01
N ALA A 28 -17.96 -22.89 -17.42
CA ALA A 28 -18.57 -22.77 -16.10
C ALA A 28 -17.61 -22.23 -15.01
N ASP A 29 -16.36 -22.67 -15.05
CA ASP A 29 -15.34 -22.33 -14.03
C ASP A 29 -14.34 -21.26 -14.49
N VAL A 30 -14.64 -20.57 -15.61
CA VAL A 30 -13.75 -19.55 -16.19
C VAL A 30 -14.53 -18.26 -16.40
N ARG A 31 -13.91 -17.14 -16.06
CA ARG A 31 -14.35 -15.79 -16.42
C ARG A 31 -13.41 -15.26 -17.51
N VAL A 32 -13.95 -15.05 -18.71
CA VAL A 32 -13.16 -14.51 -19.82
C VAL A 32 -13.20 -12.99 -19.81
N ARG A 33 -11.99 -12.39 -19.78
CA ARG A 33 -11.79 -10.95 -19.92
C ARG A 33 -11.06 -10.67 -21.21
N ARG A 34 -11.41 -9.58 -21.91
CA ARG A 34 -10.78 -9.18 -23.17
C ARG A 34 -9.89 -7.98 -22.94
N SER A 35 -8.73 -7.97 -23.59
CA SER A 35 -7.80 -6.84 -23.54
C SER A 35 -7.03 -6.72 -24.87
N ALA A 36 -6.84 -5.50 -25.32
CA ALA A 36 -5.93 -5.20 -26.44
C ALA A 36 -4.45 -5.41 -26.05
N HIS A 37 -4.15 -5.43 -24.75
CA HIS A 37 -2.80 -5.46 -24.18
C HIS A 37 -2.44 -6.82 -23.55
N VAL A 38 -2.95 -7.93 -24.09
CA VAL A 38 -2.71 -9.27 -23.51
C VAL A 38 -1.22 -9.61 -23.47
N ARG A 39 -0.49 -9.37 -24.58
CA ARG A 39 0.95 -9.67 -24.64
C ARG A 39 1.76 -8.90 -23.60
N GLU A 40 1.54 -7.59 -23.50
CA GLU A 40 2.24 -6.71 -22.55
C GLU A 40 1.97 -7.11 -21.09
N ARG A 41 0.82 -7.74 -20.83
CA ARG A 41 0.40 -8.17 -19.48
C ARG A 41 0.80 -9.60 -19.15
N THR A 42 1.24 -10.39 -20.12
CA THR A 42 1.54 -11.80 -19.94
C THR A 42 3.01 -12.01 -19.58
N HIS A 43 3.25 -12.85 -18.59
CA HIS A 43 4.58 -13.33 -18.27
C HIS A 43 4.88 -14.56 -19.14
N GLU A 44 5.65 -14.36 -20.21
CA GLU A 44 5.85 -15.36 -21.25
C GLU A 44 6.69 -16.56 -20.81
N LEU A 45 7.53 -16.39 -19.78
CA LEU A 45 8.46 -17.42 -19.29
C LEU A 45 7.86 -18.37 -18.23
N LEU A 46 6.65 -18.10 -17.74
CA LEU A 46 6.01 -18.90 -16.70
C LEU A 46 4.91 -19.81 -17.26
N TRP A 47 4.93 -21.07 -16.85
CA TRP A 47 3.85 -22.00 -17.14
C TRP A 47 3.09 -22.38 -15.85
N PRO A 48 1.75 -22.41 -15.83
CA PRO A 48 0.86 -21.91 -16.89
C PRO A 48 1.02 -20.41 -17.12
N TRP A 49 0.78 -19.95 -18.34
CA TRP A 49 0.84 -18.55 -18.69
C TRP A 49 -0.06 -17.73 -17.79
N ARG A 50 0.46 -16.63 -17.32
CA ARG A 50 -0.24 -15.75 -16.37
C ARG A 50 0.15 -14.29 -16.60
N THR A 51 -0.65 -13.38 -16.09
CA THR A 51 -0.29 -11.95 -16.07
C THR A 51 0.97 -11.73 -15.22
N THR A 52 1.75 -10.69 -15.53
CA THR A 52 2.88 -10.30 -14.67
C THR A 52 2.39 -9.96 -13.25
N VAL A 53 3.28 -9.92 -12.29
CA VAL A 53 2.94 -9.57 -10.91
C VAL A 53 2.27 -8.20 -10.85
N GLU A 54 2.82 -7.21 -11.55
CA GLU A 54 2.34 -5.82 -11.56
C GLU A 54 0.91 -5.74 -12.09
N HIS A 55 0.65 -6.38 -13.23
CA HIS A 55 -0.68 -6.38 -13.81
C HIS A 55 -1.68 -7.19 -12.96
N THR A 56 -1.24 -8.25 -12.30
CA THR A 56 -2.07 -9.01 -11.35
C THR A 56 -2.42 -8.16 -10.13
N VAL A 57 -1.47 -7.40 -9.59
CA VAL A 57 -1.69 -6.47 -8.47
C VAL A 57 -2.76 -5.44 -8.84
N PHE A 58 -2.67 -4.82 -10.02
CA PHE A 58 -3.66 -3.84 -10.45
C PHE A 58 -5.02 -4.44 -10.83
N ASP A 59 -5.07 -5.68 -11.29
CA ASP A 59 -6.34 -6.36 -11.51
C ASP A 59 -7.07 -6.64 -10.19
N LEU A 60 -6.34 -6.96 -9.12
CA LEU A 60 -6.90 -7.05 -7.76
C LEU A 60 -7.32 -5.67 -7.23
N ALA A 61 -6.46 -4.67 -7.38
CA ALA A 61 -6.72 -3.29 -6.97
C ALA A 61 -7.93 -2.66 -7.69
N GLN A 62 -8.24 -3.11 -8.91
CA GLN A 62 -9.40 -2.65 -9.68
C GLN A 62 -10.73 -3.06 -9.06
N MET A 63 -10.76 -4.15 -8.32
CA MET A 63 -11.98 -4.77 -7.79
C MET A 63 -12.36 -4.23 -6.42
N ASP A 64 -11.47 -3.49 -5.75
CA ASP A 64 -11.61 -3.12 -4.35
C ASP A 64 -11.48 -1.61 -4.11
N ASN A 65 -11.55 -1.18 -2.86
CA ASN A 65 -11.32 0.20 -2.45
C ASN A 65 -9.81 0.53 -2.43
N LEU A 66 -9.48 1.79 -2.15
CA LEU A 66 -8.08 2.26 -2.13
C LEU A 66 -7.25 1.54 -1.07
N ASP A 67 -7.80 1.25 0.10
CA ASP A 67 -7.11 0.51 1.17
C ASP A 67 -6.68 -0.88 0.74
N ALA A 68 -7.59 -1.62 0.13
CA ALA A 68 -7.31 -2.95 -0.37
C ALA A 68 -6.31 -2.91 -1.54
N ALA A 69 -6.36 -1.87 -2.38
CA ALA A 69 -5.38 -1.64 -3.43
C ALA A 69 -3.98 -1.40 -2.83
N ILE A 70 -3.86 -0.56 -1.82
CA ILE A 70 -2.60 -0.31 -1.11
C ILE A 70 -2.11 -1.59 -0.41
N ALA A 71 -3.00 -2.34 0.23
CA ALA A 71 -2.65 -3.58 0.92
C ALA A 71 -2.08 -4.65 -0.02
N VAL A 72 -2.63 -4.81 -1.23
CA VAL A 72 -2.10 -5.77 -2.21
C VAL A 72 -0.76 -5.30 -2.79
N ILE A 73 -0.58 -4.00 -3.03
CA ILE A 73 0.69 -3.40 -3.45
C ILE A 73 1.76 -3.63 -2.37
N ALA A 74 1.46 -3.28 -1.12
CA ALA A 74 2.36 -3.48 0.01
C ALA A 74 2.78 -4.95 0.16
N ARG A 75 1.82 -5.88 0.05
CA ARG A 75 2.09 -7.32 0.07
C ARG A 75 3.01 -7.77 -1.05
N ALA A 76 2.82 -7.26 -2.27
CA ALA A 76 3.67 -7.62 -3.40
C ALA A 76 5.10 -7.09 -3.22
N CYS A 77 5.26 -5.87 -2.74
CA CYS A 77 6.56 -5.26 -2.47
C CYS A 77 7.28 -5.93 -1.28
N SER A 78 6.58 -6.22 -0.17
CA SER A 78 7.18 -6.87 1.01
C SER A 78 7.70 -8.28 0.72
N ARG A 79 7.00 -8.98 -0.15
CA ARG A 79 7.43 -10.31 -0.62
C ARG A 79 8.50 -10.25 -1.73
N ARG A 80 8.95 -9.05 -2.09
CA ARG A 80 9.94 -8.82 -3.16
C ARG A 80 9.52 -9.40 -4.51
N LEU A 81 8.21 -9.48 -4.76
CA LEU A 81 7.66 -9.95 -6.05
C LEU A 81 7.74 -8.87 -7.12
N THR A 82 7.74 -7.60 -6.71
CA THR A 82 7.85 -6.43 -7.57
C THR A 82 8.42 -5.24 -6.80
N THR A 83 8.58 -4.11 -7.48
CA THR A 83 9.08 -2.85 -6.90
C THR A 83 8.10 -1.70 -7.18
N PRO A 84 8.11 -0.61 -6.37
CA PRO A 84 7.30 0.58 -6.65
C PRO A 84 7.51 1.14 -8.06
N ARG A 85 8.75 1.13 -8.54
CA ARG A 85 9.10 1.55 -9.90
C ARG A 85 8.43 0.69 -10.99
N ALA A 86 8.52 -0.64 -10.85
CA ALA A 86 7.89 -1.56 -11.80
C ALA A 86 6.36 -1.42 -11.80
N LEU A 87 5.76 -1.24 -10.62
CA LEU A 87 4.33 -0.95 -10.49
C LEU A 87 3.96 0.37 -11.16
N ARG A 88 4.74 1.45 -11.01
CA ARG A 88 4.48 2.72 -11.70
C ARG A 88 4.51 2.55 -13.23
N THR A 89 5.49 1.82 -13.74
CA THR A 89 5.59 1.53 -15.18
C THR A 89 4.34 0.80 -15.67
N ALA A 90 3.89 -0.22 -14.96
CA ALA A 90 2.67 -0.95 -15.30
C ALA A 90 1.40 -0.08 -15.16
N LEU A 91 1.33 0.79 -14.16
CA LEU A 91 0.20 1.71 -13.95
C LEU A 91 0.05 2.70 -15.12
N ALA A 92 1.16 3.19 -15.68
CA ALA A 92 1.16 4.09 -16.84
C ALA A 92 0.44 3.49 -18.06
N SER A 93 0.47 2.17 -18.23
CA SER A 93 -0.24 1.46 -19.31
C SER A 93 -1.72 1.18 -18.99
N ARG A 94 -2.25 1.69 -17.88
CA ARG A 94 -3.60 1.40 -17.39
C ARG A 94 -4.44 2.67 -17.16
N PRO A 95 -4.83 3.40 -18.21
CA PRO A 95 -5.48 4.72 -18.07
C PRO A 95 -6.84 4.67 -17.34
N ARG A 96 -7.48 3.50 -17.30
CA ARG A 96 -8.78 3.29 -16.61
C ARG A 96 -8.63 2.57 -15.26
N GLN A 97 -7.43 2.59 -14.67
CA GLN A 97 -7.21 2.00 -13.34
C GLN A 97 -7.95 2.82 -12.28
N ARG A 98 -8.72 2.13 -11.46
CA ARG A 98 -9.37 2.74 -10.29
C ARG A 98 -8.29 3.29 -9.35
N HIS A 99 -8.51 4.47 -8.80
CA HIS A 99 -7.55 5.17 -7.93
C HIS A 99 -6.17 5.41 -8.57
N ALA A 100 -6.11 5.53 -9.92
CA ALA A 100 -4.84 5.63 -10.64
C ALA A 100 -3.98 6.80 -10.15
N ARG A 101 -4.59 7.96 -9.89
CA ARG A 101 -3.90 9.15 -9.43
C ARG A 101 -3.29 8.94 -8.05
N GLU A 102 -4.07 8.47 -7.10
CA GLU A 102 -3.64 8.24 -5.72
C GLU A 102 -2.53 7.18 -5.67
N LEU A 103 -2.71 6.08 -6.41
CA LEU A 103 -1.70 5.03 -6.51
C LEU A 103 -0.41 5.51 -7.17
N TRP A 104 -0.51 6.35 -8.20
CA TRP A 104 0.66 6.94 -8.84
C TRP A 104 1.46 7.81 -7.87
N GLU A 105 0.78 8.68 -7.13
CA GLU A 105 1.40 9.56 -6.14
C GLU A 105 2.10 8.73 -5.05
N ILE A 106 1.40 7.75 -4.46
CA ILE A 106 1.95 6.85 -3.42
C ILE A 106 3.21 6.12 -3.92
N LEU A 107 3.12 5.51 -5.10
CA LEU A 107 4.24 4.76 -5.68
C LEU A 107 5.44 5.66 -6.02
N ALA A 108 5.20 6.89 -6.49
CA ALA A 108 6.25 7.85 -6.79
C ALA A 108 7.01 8.28 -5.53
N GLU A 109 6.29 8.51 -4.45
CA GLU A 109 6.82 8.92 -3.17
C GLU A 109 7.68 7.82 -2.55
N VAL A 110 7.18 6.58 -2.57
CA VAL A 110 7.92 5.42 -2.06
C VAL A 110 9.17 5.13 -2.91
N GLU A 111 9.09 5.28 -4.23
CA GLU A 111 10.25 5.13 -5.13
C GLU A 111 11.33 6.17 -4.84
N ALA A 112 10.93 7.41 -4.54
CA ALA A 112 11.84 8.49 -4.23
C ALA A 112 12.55 8.33 -2.87
N GLY A 113 12.18 7.34 -2.07
CA GLY A 113 12.76 7.09 -0.74
C GLY A 113 12.57 8.25 0.24
N ARG A 114 11.60 9.13 -0.03
CA ARG A 114 11.32 10.29 0.84
C ARG A 114 10.44 9.83 2.00
N GLU A 115 10.90 10.04 3.21
CA GLU A 115 10.08 9.84 4.42
C GLU A 115 8.99 10.92 4.53
N SER A 116 9.26 12.10 4.01
CA SER A 116 8.44 13.31 4.07
C SER A 116 7.01 13.26 3.46
N PRO A 117 6.69 12.50 2.41
CA PRO A 117 5.38 12.60 1.77
C PRO A 117 4.22 12.04 2.59
N LEU A 118 4.45 11.00 3.39
CA LEU A 118 3.44 10.49 4.31
C LEU A 118 3.15 11.50 5.42
N GLU A 119 4.19 12.18 5.91
CA GLU A 119 4.05 13.28 6.88
C GLU A 119 3.23 14.44 6.31
N VAL A 120 3.50 14.85 5.08
CA VAL A 120 2.73 15.91 4.39
C VAL A 120 1.27 15.51 4.22
N ARG A 121 1.01 14.27 3.81
CA ARG A 121 -0.37 13.76 3.70
C ARG A 121 -1.05 13.66 5.04
N PHE A 122 -0.36 13.17 6.07
CA PHE A 122 -0.90 13.12 7.41
C PHE A 122 -1.31 14.51 7.90
N ALA A 123 -0.44 15.49 7.76
CA ALA A 123 -0.74 16.88 8.14
C ALA A 123 -1.95 17.45 7.39
N ARG A 124 -2.05 17.22 6.07
CA ARG A 124 -3.12 17.73 5.23
C ARG A 124 -4.42 16.94 5.35
N ASP A 125 -4.34 15.61 5.19
CA ASP A 125 -5.52 14.76 4.96
C ASP A 125 -6.09 14.21 6.28
N VAL A 126 -5.29 14.20 7.37
CA VAL A 126 -5.72 13.78 8.69
C VAL A 126 -5.87 14.99 9.60
N LEU A 127 -4.80 15.73 9.89
CA LEU A 127 -4.86 16.81 10.88
C LEU A 127 -5.71 17.97 10.40
N ALA A 128 -5.33 18.62 9.29
CA ALA A 128 -6.04 19.80 8.81
C ALA A 128 -7.49 19.49 8.36
N ALA A 129 -7.71 18.35 7.70
CA ALA A 129 -9.02 17.95 7.21
C ALA A 129 -10.04 17.67 8.34
N HIS A 130 -9.57 17.32 9.54
CA HIS A 130 -10.41 17.03 10.71
C HIS A 130 -10.30 18.07 11.82
N GLY A 131 -9.64 19.21 11.56
CA GLY A 131 -9.50 20.29 12.53
C GLY A 131 -8.67 19.93 13.76
N LEU A 132 -7.77 18.94 13.63
CA LEU A 132 -6.85 18.54 14.69
C LEU A 132 -5.70 19.55 14.81
N PRO A 133 -5.12 19.73 16.00
CA PRO A 133 -3.99 20.64 16.17
C PRO A 133 -2.78 20.19 15.33
N PRO A 134 -1.98 21.13 14.81
CA PRO A 134 -0.74 20.77 14.13
C PRO A 134 0.20 20.12 15.14
N GLY A 135 0.68 18.92 14.84
CA GLY A 135 1.69 18.27 15.66
C GLY A 135 3.06 18.91 15.50
N VAL A 136 3.95 18.64 16.43
CA VAL A 136 5.36 19.03 16.36
C VAL A 136 6.13 17.93 15.61
N ALA A 137 6.63 18.26 14.42
CA ALA A 137 7.40 17.32 13.61
C ALA A 137 8.78 17.04 14.22
N GLN A 138 9.31 15.83 14.03
CA GLN A 138 10.64 15.39 14.45
C GLN A 138 10.95 15.70 15.92
N HIS A 139 9.98 15.49 16.79
CA HIS A 139 10.03 15.84 18.22
C HIS A 139 10.76 14.78 19.04
N SER A 140 11.54 15.25 20.06
CA SER A 140 12.21 14.37 21.03
C SER A 140 11.52 14.43 22.38
N ILE A 141 11.21 13.28 22.95
CA ILE A 141 10.57 13.15 24.28
C ILE A 141 11.59 12.93 25.40
N GLY A 142 12.75 13.59 25.34
CA GLY A 142 13.82 13.41 26.31
C GLY A 142 14.67 12.15 26.05
N THR A 143 14.74 11.72 24.81
CA THR A 143 15.62 10.66 24.29
C THR A 143 16.40 11.20 23.11
N ALA A 144 17.48 10.53 22.71
CA ALA A 144 18.21 10.87 21.47
C ALA A 144 17.38 10.59 20.21
N GLN A 145 16.23 9.92 20.36
CA GLN A 145 15.34 9.54 19.27
C GLN A 145 14.34 10.66 18.97
N ARG A 146 14.15 10.92 17.68
CA ARG A 146 13.10 11.80 17.17
C ARG A 146 11.90 10.96 16.74
N HIS A 147 10.72 11.51 16.95
CA HIS A 147 9.44 10.96 16.56
C HIS A 147 8.85 11.81 15.43
N ASP A 148 8.20 11.18 14.47
CA ASP A 148 7.76 11.85 13.23
C ASP A 148 6.81 13.01 13.54
N VAL A 149 5.79 12.78 14.37
CA VAL A 149 4.87 13.83 14.84
C VAL A 149 4.54 13.60 16.32
N ALA A 150 4.56 14.65 17.12
CA ALA A 150 4.18 14.59 18.54
C ALA A 150 3.16 15.67 18.89
N PHE A 151 2.31 15.37 19.84
CA PHE A 151 1.36 16.27 20.48
C PHE A 151 1.70 16.35 21.98
N PRO A 152 2.61 17.25 22.38
CA PRO A 152 3.15 17.27 23.75
C PRO A 152 2.08 17.47 24.81
N ASP A 153 1.10 18.33 24.56
CA ASP A 153 0.01 18.64 25.49
C ASP A 153 -0.89 17.42 25.75
N LEU A 154 -1.01 16.53 24.76
CA LEU A 154 -1.78 15.30 24.83
C LEU A 154 -0.92 14.08 25.23
N ARG A 155 0.41 14.24 25.21
CA ARG A 155 1.37 13.14 25.35
C ARG A 155 1.15 12.02 24.32
N VAL A 156 0.83 12.39 23.11
CA VAL A 156 0.64 11.47 21.98
C VAL A 156 1.78 11.62 20.97
N ILE A 157 2.27 10.51 20.46
CA ILE A 157 3.24 10.40 19.38
C ILE A 157 2.59 9.67 18.24
N VAL A 158 2.76 10.17 17.00
CA VAL A 158 2.40 9.46 15.79
C VAL A 158 3.69 9.12 15.03
N GLU A 159 3.92 7.84 14.83
CA GLU A 159 4.99 7.29 13.99
C GLU A 159 4.41 6.93 12.62
N LEU A 160 4.96 7.50 11.58
CA LEU A 160 4.48 7.38 10.22
C LEU A 160 5.35 6.39 9.42
N ASP A 161 4.87 5.16 9.25
CA ASP A 161 5.60 4.15 8.46
C ASP A 161 5.26 4.30 6.97
N GLY A 162 6.12 5.01 6.25
CA GLY A 162 6.05 5.22 4.80
C GLY A 162 6.46 4.01 3.97
N ARG A 163 6.89 2.90 4.58
CA ARG A 163 7.39 1.73 3.87
C ARG A 163 6.24 0.88 3.33
N LEU A 164 6.21 0.67 2.04
CA LEU A 164 5.37 -0.35 1.44
C LEU A 164 6.06 -1.71 1.61
N GLY A 165 5.92 -2.33 2.81
CA GLY A 165 6.20 -3.74 2.95
C GLY A 165 7.53 -4.18 3.58
N HIS A 166 8.10 -3.46 4.52
CA HIS A 166 9.22 -3.94 5.33
C HIS A 166 8.84 -4.19 6.79
N GLU A 167 8.07 -5.22 7.05
CA GLU A 167 8.00 -5.82 8.38
C GLU A 167 8.98 -7.01 8.46
N GLY A 168 10.27 -6.73 8.58
CA GLY A 168 11.23 -7.72 9.04
C GLY A 168 11.02 -8.01 10.54
N ALA A 169 11.26 -9.25 10.98
CA ALA A 169 11.14 -9.63 12.40
C ALA A 169 11.97 -8.73 13.32
N ASP A 170 13.14 -8.27 12.87
CA ASP A 170 14.04 -7.38 13.60
C ASP A 170 13.47 -5.97 13.81
N GLY A 171 12.68 -5.45 12.84
CA GLY A 171 12.00 -4.17 12.97
C GLY A 171 10.97 -4.18 14.11
N ARG A 172 10.16 -5.23 14.21
CA ARG A 172 9.11 -5.36 15.24
C ARG A 172 9.66 -5.37 16.68
N HIS A 173 10.79 -6.00 16.92
CA HIS A 173 11.43 -6.02 18.25
C HIS A 173 11.95 -4.65 18.67
N THR A 174 12.56 -3.93 17.73
CA THR A 174 13.07 -2.57 17.98
C THR A 174 11.92 -1.60 18.23
N ASP A 175 10.86 -1.71 17.45
CA ASP A 175 9.67 -0.87 17.56
C ASP A 175 8.91 -1.10 18.86
N ALA A 176 8.67 -2.34 19.25
CA ALA A 176 8.05 -2.68 20.54
C ALA A 176 8.87 -2.18 21.74
N ARG A 177 10.21 -2.11 21.63
CA ARG A 177 11.06 -1.53 22.67
C ARG A 177 10.93 -0.01 22.75
N ARG A 178 10.76 0.65 21.60
CA ARG A 178 10.52 2.10 21.49
C ARG A 178 9.19 2.48 22.13
N ASP A 179 8.13 1.76 21.78
CA ASP A 179 6.78 1.99 22.32
C ASP A 179 6.74 1.81 23.85
N ARG A 180 7.40 0.77 24.37
CA ARG A 180 7.50 0.58 25.82
C ARG A 180 8.24 1.71 26.53
N ARG A 181 9.28 2.29 25.90
CA ARG A 181 10.00 3.44 26.47
C ARG A 181 9.16 4.71 26.48
N ALA A 182 8.39 4.96 25.42
CA ALA A 182 7.47 6.07 25.36
C ALA A 182 6.35 5.91 26.38
N SER A 183 5.75 4.74 26.46
CA SER A 183 4.71 4.38 27.44
C SER A 183 5.18 4.52 28.88
N GLY A 184 6.42 4.09 29.21
CA GLY A 184 7.02 4.27 30.54
C GLY A 184 7.22 5.74 30.96
N ARG A 185 7.08 6.69 29.99
CA ARG A 185 7.10 8.14 30.22
C ARG A 185 5.73 8.78 30.12
N GLY A 186 4.68 7.98 30.05
CA GLY A 186 3.30 8.43 29.93
C GLY A 186 2.91 8.93 28.55
N TRP A 187 3.61 8.51 27.48
CA TRP A 187 3.26 8.83 26.12
C TRP A 187 2.53 7.67 25.45
N LEU A 188 1.47 7.98 24.72
CA LEU A 188 0.80 7.05 23.82
C LEU A 188 1.47 7.12 22.45
N THR A 189 1.77 5.96 21.87
CA THR A 189 2.30 5.90 20.49
C THR A 189 1.23 5.31 19.57
N ILE A 190 0.88 6.06 18.52
CA ILE A 190 0.02 5.64 17.41
C ILE A 190 0.93 5.40 16.21
N ARG A 191 0.77 4.24 15.55
CA ARG A 191 1.48 3.94 14.30
C ARG A 191 0.52 4.04 13.14
N ALA A 192 0.85 4.90 12.19
CA ALA A 192 0.05 5.08 10.99
C ALA A 192 0.86 4.75 9.73
N THR A 193 0.24 3.99 8.86
CA THR A 193 0.79 3.57 7.56
C THR A 193 0.14 4.35 6.42
N TRP A 194 0.63 4.16 5.21
CA TRP A 194 -0.04 4.65 4.00
C TRP A 194 -1.52 4.27 3.93
N ARG A 195 -1.86 3.08 4.38
CA ARG A 195 -3.24 2.60 4.43
C ARG A 195 -4.10 3.47 5.35
N ASP A 196 -3.58 3.82 6.51
CA ASP A 196 -4.32 4.60 7.51
C ASP A 196 -4.51 6.04 7.04
N VAL A 197 -3.45 6.65 6.53
CA VAL A 197 -3.47 8.05 6.08
C VAL A 197 -4.25 8.25 4.77
N ALA A 198 -4.14 7.34 3.81
CA ALA A 198 -4.79 7.50 2.50
C ALA A 198 -6.18 6.88 2.46
N GLY A 199 -6.42 5.79 3.19
CA GLY A 199 -7.64 4.99 3.08
C GLY A 199 -8.60 5.13 4.25
N THR A 200 -8.10 5.18 5.50
CA THR A 200 -8.93 5.21 6.72
C THR A 200 -8.70 6.47 7.55
N ARG A 201 -8.42 7.60 6.90
CA ARG A 201 -8.04 8.86 7.53
C ARG A 201 -9.01 9.38 8.61
N CYS A 202 -10.33 9.21 8.41
CA CYS A 202 -11.32 9.64 9.40
C CYS A 202 -11.27 8.78 10.67
N ARG A 203 -10.96 7.48 10.54
CA ARG A 203 -10.76 6.58 11.66
C ARG A 203 -9.48 6.95 12.41
N LEU A 204 -8.38 7.15 11.68
CA LEU A 204 -7.10 7.55 12.27
C LEU A 204 -7.22 8.88 13.02
N ALA A 205 -8.02 9.83 12.52
CA ALA A 205 -8.26 11.10 13.18
C ALA A 205 -9.07 10.96 14.48
N GLY A 206 -9.82 9.88 14.66
CA GLY A 206 -10.61 9.58 15.86
C GLY A 206 -9.86 8.77 16.93
N GLU A 207 -8.67 8.29 16.63
CA GLU A 207 -7.78 7.57 17.57
C GLU A 207 -6.99 8.52 18.45
#